data_846213e448d81b3ecdf1059c4bb6f185
#
_entry.id   846213e448d81b3ecdf1059c4bb6f185
#
_cell.length_a   1.000
_cell.length_b   1.000
_cell.length_c   1.000
_cell.angle_alpha   90.00
_cell.angle_beta   90.00
_cell.angle_gamma   90.00
#
_symmetry.space_group_name_H-M   'P 1'
#
loop_
_entity.id
_entity.type
_entity.pdbx_description
1 polymer ?
#
loop_
_entity_poly.entity_id
_entity_poly.type
_entity_poly.pdbx_seq_one_letter_code
_entity_poly.pdbx_strand_id
1 'polypeptide(L)'
;PIDYDPQKTYPLVAEIYETFFDNGFNANMNLLASQGWFGFRPSVDLEIGFPGEAWVKGVTTAINTVIDRGLVDEHKLGVHGTSYGGYATNLLITQTDRFAAAINISGKVNIISFLGDSEKITTRNYRAAEEGQDRIGATLWEQPQKYIAHSAIMFADRIDTPLLMLSGE
;
A
#
# COMPACT_ATOMS: atom_id res chain seq x y z
N PRO A 1 11.80 15.98 8.93
CA PRO A 1 12.28 17.18 8.23
C PRO A 1 13.63 17.64 8.77
N ILE A 2 14.48 18.23 7.90
CA ILE A 2 15.81 18.71 8.30
C ILE A 2 15.68 19.88 9.29
N ASP A 3 14.78 20.82 9.00
CA ASP A 3 14.50 21.97 9.86
C ASP A 3 13.27 21.69 10.74
N TYR A 4 13.35 20.63 11.54
CA TYR A 4 12.23 20.19 12.38
C TYR A 4 11.93 21.21 13.49
N ASP A 5 10.68 21.65 13.56
CA ASP A 5 10.13 22.51 14.61
C ASP A 5 9.04 21.72 15.36
N PRO A 6 9.21 21.45 16.66
CA PRO A 6 8.23 20.68 17.43
C PRO A 6 6.87 21.38 17.62
N GLN A 7 6.74 22.64 17.22
CA GLN A 7 5.50 23.40 17.27
C GLN A 7 4.70 23.34 15.96
N LYS A 8 5.21 22.63 14.94
CA LYS A 8 4.57 22.50 13.62
C LYS A 8 4.20 21.08 13.33
N THR A 9 3.13 20.92 12.57
CA THR A 9 2.79 19.65 11.91
C THR A 9 3.29 19.64 10.46
N TYR A 10 3.58 18.47 9.95
CA TYR A 10 4.21 18.28 8.65
C TYR A 10 3.41 17.32 7.76
N PRO A 11 3.49 17.45 6.44
CA PRO A 11 3.00 16.42 5.54
C PRO A 11 3.72 15.09 5.78
N LEU A 12 3.02 13.98 5.55
CA LEU A 12 3.57 12.64 5.65
C LEU A 12 3.36 11.90 4.35
N VAL A 13 4.38 11.18 3.89
CA VAL A 13 4.29 10.21 2.80
C VAL A 13 4.64 8.83 3.33
N ALA A 14 3.67 7.93 3.28
CA ALA A 14 3.85 6.54 3.64
C ALA A 14 4.28 5.72 2.43
N GLU A 15 5.43 5.05 2.51
CA GLU A 15 5.81 3.96 1.64
C GLU A 15 5.31 2.67 2.25
N ILE A 16 4.47 1.93 1.56
CA ILE A 16 3.91 0.68 2.06
C ILE A 16 4.37 -0.53 1.23
N TYR A 17 4.58 -1.63 1.93
CA TYR A 17 4.91 -2.92 1.32
C TYR A 17 4.39 -4.06 2.20
N GLU A 18 5.24 -4.92 2.67
CA GLU A 18 4.94 -5.94 3.68
C GLU A 18 5.38 -5.45 5.05
N THR A 19 6.53 -5.91 5.48
CA THR A 19 7.16 -5.52 6.74
C THR A 19 8.53 -4.93 6.44
N PHE A 20 8.82 -3.79 7.04
CA PHE A 20 10.13 -3.15 6.94
C PHE A 20 10.94 -3.48 8.19
N PHE A 21 11.88 -4.41 8.07
CA PHE A 21 12.81 -4.76 9.17
C PHE A 21 14.09 -3.94 9.15
N ASP A 22 14.29 -3.14 8.14
CA ASP A 22 15.51 -2.40 7.91
C ASP A 22 15.39 -0.96 8.43
N ASN A 23 16.23 -0.63 9.40
CA ASN A 23 16.41 0.73 9.91
C ASN A 23 17.60 1.45 9.24
N GLY A 24 18.11 0.91 8.15
CA GLY A 24 19.20 1.50 7.40
C GLY A 24 18.82 2.79 6.67
N PHE A 25 19.81 3.41 6.06
CA PHE A 25 19.62 4.59 5.23
C PHE A 25 18.68 4.31 4.05
N ASN A 26 17.65 5.12 3.91
CA ASN A 26 16.74 5.09 2.76
C ASN A 26 16.76 6.46 2.05
N ALA A 27 17.21 6.46 0.79
CA ALA A 27 17.36 7.69 0.01
C ALA A 27 16.04 8.43 -0.19
N ASN A 28 14.93 7.71 -0.45
CA ASN A 28 13.62 8.32 -0.67
C ASN A 28 13.11 8.99 0.62
N MET A 29 13.23 8.32 1.76
CA MET A 29 12.84 8.92 3.05
C MET A 29 13.66 10.16 3.38
N ASN A 30 14.96 10.15 3.07
CA ASN A 30 15.82 11.31 3.26
C ASN A 30 15.50 12.45 2.29
N LEU A 31 15.14 12.13 1.03
CA LEU A 31 14.66 13.12 0.07
C LEU A 31 13.38 13.79 0.57
N LEU A 32 12.41 13.04 1.06
CA LEU A 32 11.18 13.59 1.65
C LEU A 32 11.50 14.48 2.85
N ALA A 33 12.39 14.04 3.74
CA ALA A 33 12.83 14.81 4.89
C ALA A 33 13.50 16.15 4.49
N SER A 34 14.28 16.16 3.40
CA SER A 34 14.90 17.39 2.86
C SER A 34 13.88 18.38 2.28
N GLN A 35 12.72 17.91 1.88
CA GLN A 35 11.59 18.74 1.41
C GLN A 35 10.67 19.22 2.55
N GLY A 36 11.02 18.93 3.79
CA GLY A 36 10.23 19.30 4.96
C GLY A 36 9.05 18.35 5.24
N TRP A 37 9.09 17.12 4.76
CA TRP A 37 8.04 16.12 4.93
C TRP A 37 8.52 14.97 5.82
N PHE A 38 7.59 14.25 6.44
CA PHE A 38 7.89 12.95 7.04
C PHE A 38 7.82 11.86 5.98
N GLY A 39 8.93 11.14 5.80
CA GLY A 39 8.94 9.84 5.15
C GLY A 39 8.61 8.77 6.19
N PHE A 40 7.67 7.90 5.91
CA PHE A 40 7.15 6.92 6.86
C PHE A 40 7.04 5.53 6.23
N ARG A 41 7.56 4.52 6.90
CA ARG A 41 7.53 3.12 6.46
C ARG A 41 6.93 2.25 7.54
N PRO A 42 5.59 2.13 7.59
CA PRO A 42 4.93 1.30 8.58
C PRO A 42 5.17 -0.18 8.29
N SER A 43 5.54 -0.95 9.29
CA SER A 43 5.49 -2.40 9.22
C SER A 43 4.06 -2.88 9.44
N VAL A 44 3.59 -3.75 8.57
CA VAL A 44 2.27 -4.34 8.65
C VAL A 44 2.41 -5.84 8.84
N ASP A 45 1.73 -6.36 9.84
CA ASP A 45 1.65 -7.80 10.06
C ASP A 45 0.57 -8.39 9.16
N LEU A 46 1.01 -9.12 8.14
CA LEU A 46 0.16 -9.69 7.11
C LEU A 46 -0.10 -11.16 7.39
N GLU A 47 -1.34 -11.47 7.72
CA GLU A 47 -1.82 -12.83 7.88
C GLU A 47 -2.37 -13.41 6.57
N ILE A 48 -2.36 -14.75 6.48
CA ILE A 48 -3.00 -15.45 5.36
C ILE A 48 -4.52 -15.28 5.46
N GLY A 49 -5.14 -14.94 4.37
CA GLY A 49 -6.59 -14.86 4.23
C GLY A 49 -7.12 -13.48 3.80
N PHE A 50 -6.78 -12.42 4.51
CA PHE A 50 -7.31 -11.07 4.28
C PHE A 50 -6.23 -9.98 4.38
N PRO A 51 -5.21 -10.00 3.52
CA PRO A 51 -4.14 -9.00 3.57
C PRO A 51 -4.63 -7.57 3.34
N GLY A 52 -5.70 -7.37 2.57
CA GLY A 52 -6.29 -6.05 2.34
C GLY A 52 -6.73 -5.37 3.65
N GLU A 53 -7.38 -6.11 4.54
CA GLU A 53 -7.77 -5.59 5.86
C GLU A 53 -6.57 -5.33 6.76
N ALA A 54 -5.54 -6.17 6.69
CA ALA A 54 -4.31 -5.99 7.45
C ALA A 54 -3.61 -4.68 7.09
N TRP A 55 -3.53 -4.32 5.79
CA TRP A 55 -3.00 -3.03 5.38
C TRP A 55 -3.83 -1.86 5.92
N VAL A 56 -5.14 -1.92 5.80
CA VAL A 56 -5.99 -0.84 6.33
C VAL A 56 -5.72 -0.64 7.83
N LYS A 57 -5.80 -1.71 8.61
CA LYS A 57 -5.59 -1.66 10.06
C LYS A 57 -4.17 -1.21 10.41
N GLY A 58 -3.15 -1.84 9.84
CA GLY A 58 -1.76 -1.58 10.17
C GLY A 58 -1.30 -0.18 9.77
N VAL A 59 -1.57 0.23 8.54
CA VAL A 59 -1.15 1.54 8.01
C VAL A 59 -1.88 2.68 8.72
N THR A 60 -3.20 2.58 8.88
CA THR A 60 -3.97 3.66 9.52
C THR A 60 -3.66 3.79 11.00
N THR A 61 -3.47 2.70 11.72
CA THR A 61 -3.07 2.72 13.14
C THR A 61 -1.68 3.33 13.31
N ALA A 62 -0.73 2.95 12.46
CA ALA A 62 0.61 3.52 12.50
C ALA A 62 0.62 5.03 12.21
N ILE A 63 -0.18 5.49 11.24
CA ILE A 63 -0.35 6.91 10.93
C ILE A 63 -1.00 7.65 12.10
N ASN A 64 -2.06 7.09 12.71
CA ASN A 64 -2.70 7.69 13.89
C ASN A 64 -1.68 7.93 15.02
N THR A 65 -0.77 6.99 15.24
CA THR A 65 0.26 7.13 16.28
C THR A 65 1.15 8.38 16.07
N VAL A 66 1.47 8.74 14.84
CA VAL A 66 2.29 9.94 14.58
C VAL A 66 1.45 11.21 14.55
N ILE A 67 0.17 11.14 14.18
CA ILE A 67 -0.79 12.25 14.30
C ILE A 67 -1.02 12.58 15.77
N ASP A 68 -1.28 11.59 16.62
CA ASP A 68 -1.52 11.76 18.06
C ASP A 68 -0.31 12.37 18.81
N ARG A 69 0.88 12.20 18.26
CA ARG A 69 2.10 12.86 18.75
C ARG A 69 2.23 14.32 18.32
N GLY A 70 1.29 14.84 17.54
CA GLY A 70 1.33 16.20 17.01
C GLY A 70 2.39 16.44 15.94
N LEU A 71 2.89 15.38 15.29
CA LEU A 71 3.98 15.46 14.31
C LEU A 71 3.47 15.73 12.89
N VAL A 72 2.28 15.27 12.57
CA VAL A 72 1.75 15.17 11.21
C VAL A 72 0.41 15.88 11.06
N ASP A 73 0.26 16.57 9.94
CA ASP A 73 -1.02 17.15 9.50
C ASP A 73 -1.87 16.03 8.88
N GLU A 74 -2.97 15.68 9.53
CA GLU A 74 -3.88 14.62 9.10
C GLU A 74 -4.54 14.84 7.73
N HIS A 75 -4.53 16.10 7.24
CA HIS A 75 -5.05 16.46 5.92
C HIS A 75 -4.00 16.43 4.82
N LYS A 76 -2.73 16.11 5.15
CA LYS A 76 -1.60 16.09 4.22
C LYS A 76 -0.89 14.73 4.23
N LEU A 77 -1.66 13.69 4.03
CA LEU A 77 -1.17 12.31 3.98
C LEU A 77 -1.05 11.83 2.53
N GLY A 78 0.13 11.36 2.16
CA GLY A 78 0.36 10.65 0.90
C GLY A 78 0.69 9.19 1.15
N VAL A 79 0.39 8.34 0.17
CA VAL A 79 0.76 6.92 0.20
C VAL A 79 1.31 6.47 -1.14
N HIS A 80 2.33 5.64 -1.12
CA HIS A 80 2.81 4.98 -2.32
C HIS A 80 3.34 3.59 -2.03
N GLY A 81 3.39 2.79 -3.09
CA GLY A 81 4.03 1.49 -3.02
C GLY A 81 4.42 0.97 -4.40
N THR A 82 5.39 0.09 -4.42
CA THR A 82 5.91 -0.55 -5.64
C THR A 82 5.56 -2.02 -5.62
N SER A 83 5.17 -2.59 -6.78
CA SER A 83 4.89 -4.03 -6.93
C SER A 83 3.78 -4.46 -5.95
N TYR A 84 4.08 -5.31 -4.98
CA TYR A 84 3.13 -5.71 -3.94
C TYR A 84 2.67 -4.53 -3.07
N GLY A 85 3.53 -3.55 -2.82
CA GLY A 85 3.15 -2.28 -2.19
C GLY A 85 2.21 -1.43 -3.05
N GLY A 86 2.36 -1.45 -4.38
CA GLY A 86 1.42 -0.81 -5.30
C GLY A 86 0.04 -1.49 -5.27
N TYR A 87 0.02 -2.81 -5.21
CA TYR A 87 -1.20 -3.58 -4.98
C TYR A 87 -1.85 -3.21 -3.63
N ALA A 88 -1.07 -3.13 -2.57
CA ALA A 88 -1.53 -2.68 -1.26
C ALA A 88 -2.09 -1.25 -1.29
N THR A 89 -1.44 -0.33 -2.02
CA THR A 89 -1.90 1.05 -2.19
C THR A 89 -3.29 1.09 -2.83
N ASN A 90 -3.49 0.33 -3.92
CA ASN A 90 -4.80 0.26 -4.58
C ASN A 90 -5.89 -0.25 -3.64
N LEU A 91 -5.64 -1.35 -2.92
CA LEU A 91 -6.61 -1.88 -1.95
C LEU A 91 -6.89 -0.92 -0.79
N LEU A 92 -5.86 -0.22 -0.32
CA LEU A 92 -5.98 0.71 0.79
C LEU A 92 -6.94 1.86 0.44
N ILE A 93 -6.75 2.51 -0.71
CA ILE A 93 -7.55 3.67 -1.12
C ILE A 93 -8.97 3.33 -1.58
N THR A 94 -9.31 2.04 -1.79
CA THR A 94 -10.71 1.62 -1.94
C THR A 94 -11.47 1.52 -0.61
N GLN A 95 -10.76 1.59 0.52
CA GLN A 95 -11.29 1.34 1.86
C GLN A 95 -11.18 2.55 2.78
N THR A 96 -10.45 3.59 2.39
CA THR A 96 -10.30 4.84 3.16
C THR A 96 -10.00 6.01 2.25
N ASP A 97 -10.55 7.16 2.57
CA ASP A 97 -10.40 8.46 1.92
C ASP A 97 -9.37 9.39 2.59
N ARG A 98 -8.60 8.86 3.55
CA ARG A 98 -7.66 9.65 4.37
C ARG A 98 -6.49 10.24 3.61
N PHE A 99 -6.17 9.72 2.43
CA PHE A 99 -5.00 10.14 1.68
C PHE A 99 -5.33 11.24 0.68
N ALA A 100 -4.58 12.33 0.73
CA ALA A 100 -4.67 13.43 -0.22
C ALA A 100 -4.11 13.06 -1.61
N ALA A 101 -3.22 12.07 -1.69
CA ALA A 101 -2.68 11.53 -2.93
C ALA A 101 -2.14 10.10 -2.74
N ALA A 102 -2.18 9.32 -3.81
CA ALA A 102 -1.64 7.96 -3.86
C ALA A 102 -0.83 7.71 -5.14
N ILE A 103 0.21 6.87 -5.04
CA ILE A 103 1.01 6.44 -6.19
C ILE A 103 1.13 4.93 -6.18
N ASN A 104 0.65 4.30 -7.25
CA ASN A 104 0.88 2.88 -7.52
C ASN A 104 2.00 2.74 -8.55
N ILE A 105 3.06 2.02 -8.20
CA ILE A 105 4.17 1.71 -9.11
C ILE A 105 4.16 0.21 -9.39
N SER A 106 3.77 -0.19 -10.60
CA SER A 106 3.75 -1.59 -11.06
C SER A 106 2.97 -2.56 -10.15
N GLY A 107 1.97 -2.05 -9.44
CA GLY A 107 1.10 -2.87 -8.59
C GLY A 107 -0.12 -3.36 -9.36
N LYS A 108 -0.48 -4.61 -9.15
CA LYS A 108 -1.67 -5.22 -9.75
C LYS A 108 -2.95 -4.61 -9.20
N VAL A 109 -3.98 -4.54 -10.03
CA VAL A 109 -5.32 -4.04 -9.66
C VAL A 109 -6.37 -5.16 -9.63
N ASN A 110 -6.06 -6.29 -10.24
CA ASN A 110 -6.95 -7.44 -10.36
C ASN A 110 -6.18 -8.73 -10.15
N ILE A 111 -6.42 -9.37 -9.00
CA ILE A 111 -5.71 -10.60 -8.64
C ILE A 111 -6.24 -11.81 -9.43
N ILE A 112 -7.49 -11.75 -9.93
CA ILE A 112 -8.07 -12.82 -10.75
C ILE A 112 -7.36 -12.88 -12.11
N SER A 113 -7.18 -11.73 -12.78
CA SER A 113 -6.44 -11.69 -14.04
C SER A 113 -4.96 -12.03 -13.87
N PHE A 114 -4.40 -11.73 -12.68
CA PHE A 114 -3.01 -12.06 -12.35
C PHE A 114 -2.75 -13.58 -12.27
N LEU A 115 -3.78 -14.40 -12.03
CA LEU A 115 -3.66 -15.86 -12.05
C LEU A 115 -3.38 -16.42 -13.45
N GLY A 116 -3.76 -15.69 -14.50
CA GLY A 116 -3.60 -16.12 -15.88
C GLY A 116 -2.15 -16.14 -16.32
N ASP A 117 -1.95 -16.61 -17.55
CA ASP A 117 -0.65 -16.60 -18.19
C ASP A 117 -0.25 -15.18 -18.61
N SER A 118 1.02 -14.91 -18.54
CA SER A 118 1.65 -13.75 -19.14
C SER A 118 2.64 -14.20 -20.20
N GLU A 119 2.60 -13.59 -21.37
CA GLU A 119 3.57 -13.84 -22.44
C GLU A 119 5.02 -13.64 -21.96
N LYS A 120 5.23 -12.73 -21.01
CA LYS A 120 6.56 -12.45 -20.47
C LYS A 120 7.05 -13.47 -19.46
N ILE A 121 6.16 -14.02 -18.63
CA ILE A 121 6.53 -14.97 -17.55
C ILE A 121 6.24 -16.43 -17.90
N THR A 122 5.43 -16.69 -18.91
CA THR A 122 5.07 -18.02 -19.42
C THR A 122 4.59 -19.04 -18.36
N THR A 123 4.22 -18.55 -17.18
CA THR A 123 3.75 -19.36 -16.05
C THR A 123 2.53 -18.75 -15.40
N ARG A 124 1.70 -19.60 -14.85
CA ARG A 124 0.54 -19.19 -14.05
C ARG A 124 0.96 -18.83 -12.63
N ASN A 125 0.34 -17.81 -12.08
CA ASN A 125 0.70 -17.25 -10.78
C ASN A 125 -0.13 -17.80 -9.61
N TYR A 126 -0.71 -18.99 -9.74
CA TYR A 126 -1.57 -19.56 -8.70
C TYR A 126 -0.90 -19.58 -7.33
N ARG A 127 0.32 -20.10 -7.26
CA ARG A 127 1.03 -20.21 -5.99
C ARG A 127 1.29 -18.83 -5.35
N ALA A 128 1.56 -17.81 -6.14
CA ALA A 128 1.77 -16.46 -5.62
C ALA A 128 0.50 -15.93 -4.95
N ALA A 129 -0.68 -16.18 -5.54
CA ALA A 129 -1.95 -15.76 -4.99
C ALA A 129 -2.38 -16.61 -3.78
N GLU A 130 -2.29 -17.93 -3.89
CA GLU A 130 -2.84 -18.86 -2.90
C GLU A 130 -1.99 -18.93 -1.64
N GLU A 131 -0.71 -19.30 -1.76
CA GLU A 131 0.20 -19.60 -0.65
C GLU A 131 1.38 -18.63 -0.55
N GLY A 132 1.60 -17.84 -1.59
CA GLY A 132 2.74 -16.94 -1.70
C GLY A 132 2.46 -15.52 -1.19
N GLN A 133 3.06 -14.55 -1.88
CA GLN A 133 3.05 -13.14 -1.47
C GLN A 133 1.65 -12.55 -1.29
N ASP A 134 0.67 -12.95 -2.11
CA ASP A 134 -0.69 -12.40 -2.04
C ASP A 134 -1.51 -12.93 -0.87
N ARG A 135 -1.11 -14.02 -0.24
CA ARG A 135 -1.67 -14.54 1.02
C ARG A 135 -3.20 -14.72 1.03
N ILE A 136 -3.79 -15.11 -0.09
CA ILE A 136 -5.25 -15.35 -0.14
C ILE A 136 -5.63 -16.60 0.67
N GLY A 137 -4.76 -17.62 0.71
CA GLY A 137 -4.92 -18.81 1.54
C GLY A 137 -5.97 -19.80 1.04
N ALA A 138 -6.43 -19.64 -0.21
CA ALA A 138 -7.38 -20.54 -0.85
C ALA A 138 -7.30 -20.37 -2.38
N THR A 139 -7.74 -21.37 -3.12
CA THR A 139 -7.88 -21.26 -4.58
C THR A 139 -9.05 -20.35 -4.96
N LEU A 140 -9.02 -19.82 -6.17
CA LEU A 140 -10.12 -19.01 -6.72
C LEU A 140 -11.46 -19.75 -6.68
N TRP A 141 -11.43 -21.06 -6.95
CA TRP A 141 -12.65 -21.87 -7.04
C TRP A 141 -13.23 -22.26 -5.67
N GLU A 142 -12.38 -22.38 -4.65
CA GLU A 142 -12.81 -22.62 -3.26
C GLU A 142 -13.39 -21.37 -2.61
N GLN A 143 -12.75 -20.21 -2.81
CA GLN A 143 -13.16 -18.96 -2.18
C GLN A 143 -13.12 -17.76 -3.15
N PRO A 144 -13.97 -17.73 -4.19
CA PRO A 144 -13.95 -16.67 -5.20
C PRO A 144 -14.15 -15.27 -4.60
N GLN A 145 -14.90 -15.17 -3.52
CA GLN A 145 -15.17 -13.89 -2.87
C GLN A 145 -13.91 -13.23 -2.30
N LYS A 146 -12.92 -14.01 -1.86
CA LYS A 146 -11.63 -13.46 -1.42
C LYS A 146 -10.86 -12.80 -2.58
N TYR A 147 -10.90 -13.41 -3.75
CA TYR A 147 -10.25 -12.85 -4.95
C TYR A 147 -10.94 -11.56 -5.42
N ILE A 148 -12.27 -11.51 -5.36
CA ILE A 148 -13.03 -10.29 -5.64
C ILE A 148 -12.67 -9.21 -4.62
N ALA A 149 -12.72 -9.52 -3.32
CA ALA A 149 -12.41 -8.58 -2.24
C ALA A 149 -10.97 -8.01 -2.30
N HIS A 150 -10.04 -8.80 -2.88
CA HIS A 150 -8.64 -8.39 -3.06
C HIS A 150 -8.30 -7.91 -4.49
N SER A 151 -9.30 -7.58 -5.29
CA SER A 151 -9.15 -6.97 -6.62
C SER A 151 -9.69 -5.55 -6.58
N ALA A 152 -8.80 -4.57 -6.44
CA ALA A 152 -9.18 -3.15 -6.28
C ALA A 152 -10.06 -2.63 -7.41
N ILE A 153 -9.92 -3.17 -8.62
CA ILE A 153 -10.75 -2.82 -9.77
C ILE A 153 -12.26 -3.04 -9.51
N MET A 154 -12.61 -3.99 -8.65
CA MET A 154 -14.01 -4.27 -8.30
C MET A 154 -14.65 -3.18 -7.41
N PHE A 155 -13.85 -2.27 -6.91
CA PHE A 155 -14.23 -1.19 -6.01
C PHE A 155 -13.65 0.17 -6.44
N ALA A 156 -13.28 0.29 -7.71
CA ALA A 156 -12.65 1.50 -8.24
C ALA A 156 -13.56 2.74 -8.13
N ASP A 157 -14.88 2.53 -8.11
CA ASP A 157 -15.91 3.56 -7.90
C ASP A 157 -15.90 4.16 -6.48
N ARG A 158 -15.16 3.57 -5.55
CA ARG A 158 -15.01 4.06 -4.17
C ARG A 158 -13.73 4.88 -3.94
N ILE A 159 -12.92 5.06 -4.97
CA ILE A 159 -11.66 5.78 -4.86
C ILE A 159 -11.92 7.27 -5.05
N ASP A 160 -11.83 8.04 -3.97
CA ASP A 160 -11.85 9.50 -3.99
C ASP A 160 -10.43 10.10 -3.98
N THR A 161 -9.43 9.32 -3.55
CA THR A 161 -8.02 9.73 -3.51
C THR A 161 -7.45 9.88 -4.93
N PRO A 162 -6.87 11.05 -5.29
CA PRO A 162 -6.12 11.20 -6.53
C PRO A 162 -5.02 10.15 -6.66
N LEU A 163 -5.04 9.36 -7.74
CA LEU A 163 -4.16 8.22 -7.95
C LEU A 163 -3.29 8.41 -9.20
N LEU A 164 -1.98 8.38 -9.02
CA LEU A 164 -1.00 8.23 -10.11
C LEU A 164 -0.62 6.76 -10.25
N MET A 165 -0.79 6.21 -11.45
CA MET A 165 -0.38 4.84 -11.76
C MET A 165 0.81 4.86 -12.73
N LEU A 166 1.89 4.18 -12.32
CA LEU A 166 3.08 3.95 -13.15
C LEU A 166 3.18 2.45 -13.43
N SER A 167 3.11 2.08 -14.70
CA SER A 167 3.27 0.69 -15.15
C SER A 167 4.24 0.62 -16.32
N GLY A 168 4.98 -0.48 -16.45
CA GLY A 168 5.75 -0.80 -17.65
C GLY A 168 4.83 -1.35 -18.76
N GLU A 169 5.32 -1.32 -20.00
CA GLU A 169 4.75 -2.00 -21.15
C GLU A 169 4.99 -3.53 -21.09
#